data_47c72d10d4a7a540edd2318cd8447dda
#
_entry.id   47c72d10d4a7a540edd2318cd8447dda
#
_cell.length_a   1.000
_cell.length_b   1.000
_cell.length_c   1.000
_cell.angle_alpha   90.00
_cell.angle_beta   90.00
_cell.angle_gamma   90.00
#
_symmetry.space_group_name_H-M   'P 1'
#
loop_
_entity.id
_entity.type
_entity.pdbx_description
1 polymer ?
#
loop_
_entity_poly.entity_id
_entity_poly.type
_entity_poly.pdbx_seq_one_letter_code
_entity_poly.pdbx_strand_id
1 'polypeptide(L)'
;MNERLDQTTDARPGVRARHETMHKEIRNRISLLAYPPGMRLSETELAQEFGTSRTPLRRVLARLEDEGLLKSVHGVGTFVTNVEIGELEQVYRLRLELVDLAAKLDPVLPDQAFMDRLDELISRSAKMAHTEDPQAFTRLDMDVFHTLLDLTDNEPLRKVMERLYYQTKRIWLKSAISSQLDLKEEYRIFHRELEDMKEALLIEDLDAAAHIQRAHISMSFKRLLRKKA
;
A
#
# COMPACT_ATOMS: atom_id res chain seq x y z
N MET A 1 16.00 42.06 34.90
CA MET A 1 15.11 40.91 35.06
C MET A 1 14.22 40.88 33.79
N ASN A 2 14.71 40.24 32.74
CA ASN A 2 14.06 40.17 31.45
C ASN A 2 13.74 38.68 31.19
N GLU A 3 12.51 38.29 31.41
CA GLU A 3 11.96 37.03 31.01
C GLU A 3 11.79 37.02 29.47
N ARG A 4 12.61 36.26 28.79
CA ARG A 4 12.37 35.90 27.38
C ARG A 4 11.33 34.80 27.38
N LEU A 5 10.14 35.14 26.90
CA LEU A 5 9.10 34.19 26.51
C LEU A 5 9.63 33.26 25.42
N ASP A 6 9.69 31.99 25.78
CA ASP A 6 10.01 30.87 24.91
C ASP A 6 8.87 30.73 23.90
N GLN A 7 9.12 31.22 22.69
CA GLN A 7 8.21 30.97 21.54
C GLN A 7 8.49 29.58 21.03
N THR A 8 7.69 28.62 21.47
CA THR A 8 7.56 27.32 20.80
C THR A 8 7.17 27.54 19.34
N THR A 9 8.16 27.46 18.47
CA THR A 9 8.01 27.50 17.01
C THR A 9 7.25 26.25 16.58
N ASP A 10 5.97 26.42 16.31
CA ASP A 10 5.14 25.47 15.58
C ASP A 10 5.72 25.36 14.16
N ALA A 11 6.67 24.44 13.96
CA ALA A 11 7.39 24.27 12.72
C ALA A 11 6.44 23.69 11.66
N ARG A 12 5.85 24.55 10.84
CA ARG A 12 5.05 24.12 9.68
C ARG A 12 5.89 23.16 8.84
N PRO A 13 5.35 21.96 8.48
CA PRO A 13 6.08 20.99 7.66
C PRO A 13 6.62 21.66 6.40
N GLY A 14 7.88 21.38 6.07
CA GLY A 14 8.51 21.93 4.86
C GLY A 14 7.70 21.58 3.61
N VAL A 15 7.88 22.34 2.52
CA VAL A 15 7.15 22.14 1.25
C VAL A 15 7.18 20.69 0.79
N ARG A 16 8.33 20.03 0.91
CA ARG A 16 8.50 18.61 0.55
C ARG A 16 7.63 17.68 1.40
N ALA A 17 7.60 17.88 2.70
CA ALA A 17 6.79 17.07 3.61
C ALA A 17 5.28 17.23 3.30
N ARG A 18 4.82 18.43 2.95
CA ARG A 18 3.42 18.66 2.53
C ARG A 18 3.08 17.95 1.21
N HIS A 19 4.01 17.93 0.25
CA HIS A 19 3.80 17.18 -1.01
C HIS A 19 3.70 15.67 -0.73
N GLU A 20 4.55 15.12 0.12
CA GLU A 20 4.50 13.69 0.48
C GLU A 20 3.20 13.35 1.22
N THR A 21 2.73 14.22 2.12
CA THR A 21 1.44 14.02 2.82
C THR A 21 0.27 14.02 1.83
N MET A 22 0.20 14.99 0.92
CA MET A 22 -0.84 15.02 -0.13
C MET A 22 -0.78 13.79 -1.02
N HIS A 23 0.41 13.39 -1.44
CA HIS A 23 0.62 12.21 -2.29
C HIS A 23 0.11 10.95 -1.59
N LYS A 24 0.54 10.71 -0.34
CA LYS A 24 0.11 9.55 0.47
C LYS A 24 -1.40 9.54 0.67
N GLU A 25 -1.99 10.68 0.99
CA GLU A 25 -3.43 10.78 1.25
C GLU A 25 -4.26 10.47 -0.01
N ILE A 26 -3.93 11.07 -1.15
CA ILE A 26 -4.64 10.81 -2.42
C ILE A 26 -4.45 9.35 -2.83
N ARG A 27 -3.23 8.80 -2.71
CA ARG A 27 -2.94 7.39 -2.97
C ARG A 27 -3.75 6.44 -2.09
N ASN A 28 -3.87 6.75 -0.81
CA ASN A 28 -4.67 5.97 0.14
C ASN A 28 -6.16 6.01 -0.23
N ARG A 29 -6.72 7.16 -0.57
CA ARG A 29 -8.11 7.29 -1.01
C ARG A 29 -8.40 6.48 -2.27
N ILE A 30 -7.46 6.46 -3.22
CA ILE A 30 -7.54 5.62 -4.42
C ILE A 30 -7.50 4.13 -4.03
N SER A 31 -6.57 3.74 -3.15
CA SER A 31 -6.37 2.35 -2.74
C SER A 31 -7.56 1.78 -1.94
N LEU A 32 -8.19 2.63 -1.14
CA LEU A 32 -9.38 2.29 -0.34
C LEU A 32 -10.70 2.49 -1.10
N LEU A 33 -10.65 2.78 -2.41
CA LEU A 33 -11.79 3.05 -3.29
C LEU A 33 -12.68 4.23 -2.82
N ALA A 34 -12.19 5.11 -1.94
CA ALA A 34 -12.82 6.39 -1.67
C ALA A 34 -12.81 7.28 -2.94
N TYR A 35 -11.78 7.11 -3.77
CA TYR A 35 -11.75 7.57 -5.16
C TYR A 35 -11.84 6.35 -6.08
N PRO A 36 -13.04 5.95 -6.51
CA PRO A 36 -13.24 4.75 -7.29
C PRO A 36 -12.65 4.88 -8.71
N PRO A 37 -12.36 3.76 -9.38
CA PRO A 37 -11.93 3.74 -10.78
C PRO A 37 -12.88 4.54 -11.68
N GLY A 38 -12.31 5.36 -12.57
CA GLY A 38 -13.05 6.24 -13.47
C GLY A 38 -13.50 7.58 -12.84
N MET A 39 -13.33 7.76 -11.52
CA MET A 39 -13.67 9.04 -10.88
C MET A 39 -12.80 10.17 -11.43
N ARG A 40 -13.42 11.28 -11.78
CA ARG A 40 -12.75 12.53 -12.14
C ARG A 40 -12.34 13.28 -10.87
N LEU A 41 -11.07 13.64 -10.75
CA LEU A 41 -10.56 14.45 -9.66
C LEU A 41 -10.56 15.93 -10.04
N SER A 42 -11.14 16.77 -9.19
CA SER A 42 -11.15 18.22 -9.33
C SER A 42 -9.91 18.84 -8.71
N GLU A 43 -9.01 19.38 -9.51
CA GLU A 43 -7.81 20.08 -9.02
C GLU A 43 -8.18 21.25 -8.09
N THR A 44 -9.31 21.92 -8.36
CA THR A 44 -9.75 23.08 -7.57
C THR A 44 -10.20 22.64 -6.18
N GLU A 45 -11.05 21.60 -6.10
CA GLU A 45 -11.54 21.06 -4.83
C GLU A 45 -10.41 20.48 -3.99
N LEU A 46 -9.53 19.68 -4.60
CA LEU A 46 -8.38 19.12 -3.91
C LEU A 46 -7.41 20.20 -3.42
N ALA A 47 -7.14 21.24 -4.21
CA ALA A 47 -6.28 22.33 -3.78
C ALA A 47 -6.90 23.09 -2.59
N GLN A 48 -8.20 23.29 -2.58
CA GLN A 48 -8.92 23.89 -1.46
C GLN A 48 -8.88 23.00 -0.22
N GLU A 49 -9.15 21.72 -0.37
CA GLU A 49 -9.15 20.72 0.72
C GLU A 49 -7.78 20.63 1.40
N PHE A 50 -6.69 20.57 0.61
CA PHE A 50 -5.33 20.49 1.15
C PHE A 50 -4.72 21.84 1.52
N GLY A 51 -5.48 22.93 1.44
CA GLY A 51 -5.00 24.27 1.78
C GLY A 51 -3.78 24.69 0.95
N THR A 52 -3.76 24.34 -0.35
CA THR A 52 -2.63 24.58 -1.26
C THR A 52 -3.07 25.26 -2.56
N SER A 53 -2.12 25.73 -3.36
CA SER A 53 -2.41 26.19 -4.72
C SER A 53 -2.39 25.02 -5.73
N ARG A 54 -2.92 25.25 -6.93
CA ARG A 54 -3.01 24.23 -7.99
C ARG A 54 -1.65 23.74 -8.48
N THR A 55 -0.60 24.57 -8.44
CA THR A 55 0.72 24.21 -8.96
C THR A 55 1.37 23.06 -8.18
N PRO A 56 1.54 23.10 -6.84
CA PRO A 56 2.05 21.98 -6.08
C PRO A 56 1.14 20.74 -6.17
N LEU A 57 -0.19 20.92 -6.19
CA LEU A 57 -1.11 19.80 -6.35
C LEU A 57 -0.91 19.09 -7.70
N ARG A 58 -0.77 19.82 -8.80
CA ARG A 58 -0.50 19.22 -10.13
C ARG A 58 0.77 18.37 -10.15
N ARG A 59 1.82 18.75 -9.42
CA ARG A 59 3.03 17.93 -9.28
C ARG A 59 2.74 16.60 -8.59
N VAL A 60 1.91 16.64 -7.55
CA VAL A 60 1.47 15.41 -6.85
C VAL A 60 0.62 14.52 -7.76
N LEU A 61 -0.34 15.11 -8.49
CA LEU A 61 -1.17 14.36 -9.44
C LEU A 61 -0.35 13.77 -10.58
N ALA A 62 0.62 14.51 -11.13
CA ALA A 62 1.54 13.99 -12.16
C ALA A 62 2.36 12.80 -11.63
N ARG A 63 2.86 12.85 -10.39
CA ARG A 63 3.55 11.70 -9.78
C ARG A 63 2.63 10.47 -9.65
N LEU A 64 1.37 10.66 -9.23
CA LEU A 64 0.39 9.58 -9.18
C LEU A 64 0.03 9.03 -10.56
N GLU A 65 0.08 9.87 -11.60
CA GLU A 65 -0.06 9.46 -13.00
C GLU A 65 1.13 8.61 -13.46
N ASP A 66 2.37 9.03 -13.16
CA ASP A 66 3.58 8.25 -13.42
C ASP A 66 3.57 6.90 -12.67
N GLU A 67 2.95 6.84 -11.50
CA GLU A 67 2.72 5.61 -10.73
C GLU A 67 1.61 4.72 -11.34
N GLY A 68 0.86 5.21 -12.33
CA GLY A 68 -0.22 4.47 -13.00
C GLY A 68 -1.54 4.47 -12.24
N LEU A 69 -1.71 5.33 -11.24
CA LEU A 69 -2.92 5.44 -10.43
C LEU A 69 -3.92 6.46 -10.99
N LEU A 70 -3.43 7.43 -11.73
CA LEU A 70 -4.21 8.45 -12.41
C LEU A 70 -3.92 8.45 -13.92
N LYS A 71 -4.82 9.08 -14.68
CA LYS A 71 -4.67 9.35 -16.11
C LYS A 71 -5.21 10.72 -16.42
N SER A 72 -4.38 11.58 -17.00
CA SER A 72 -4.80 12.88 -17.49
C SER A 72 -5.29 12.80 -18.93
N VAL A 73 -6.43 13.43 -19.20
CA VAL A 73 -7.00 13.57 -20.54
C VAL A 73 -7.05 15.05 -20.89
N HIS A 74 -6.31 15.43 -21.93
CA HIS A 74 -6.17 16.83 -22.33
C HIS A 74 -7.55 17.49 -22.57
N GLY A 75 -7.76 18.66 -21.98
CA GLY A 75 -9.02 19.40 -22.09
C GLY A 75 -10.20 18.82 -21.30
N VAL A 76 -10.06 17.63 -20.70
CA VAL A 76 -11.14 16.93 -19.98
C VAL A 76 -10.92 16.89 -18.47
N GLY A 77 -9.73 16.43 -18.04
CA GLY A 77 -9.38 16.37 -16.62
C GLY A 77 -8.53 15.15 -16.25
N THR A 78 -8.32 14.98 -14.94
CA THR A 78 -7.57 13.86 -14.37
C THR A 78 -8.53 12.83 -13.79
N PHE A 79 -8.32 11.56 -14.10
CA PHE A 79 -9.20 10.45 -13.72
C PHE A 79 -8.42 9.36 -12.99
N VAL A 80 -9.07 8.71 -12.04
CA VAL A 80 -8.55 7.47 -11.41
C VAL A 80 -8.56 6.35 -12.47
N THR A 81 -7.43 5.65 -12.62
CA THR A 81 -7.30 4.57 -13.61
C THR A 81 -8.23 3.41 -13.29
N ASN A 82 -8.74 2.74 -14.32
CA ASN A 82 -9.45 1.50 -14.17
C ASN A 82 -8.52 0.39 -13.66
N VAL A 83 -9.11 -0.63 -13.04
CA VAL A 83 -8.42 -1.82 -12.59
C VAL A 83 -9.11 -3.05 -13.16
N GLU A 84 -8.45 -3.66 -14.13
CA GLU A 84 -8.86 -4.93 -14.71
C GLU A 84 -7.79 -5.97 -14.45
N ILE A 85 -8.20 -7.10 -13.86
CA ILE A 85 -7.27 -8.13 -13.40
C ILE A 85 -6.40 -8.68 -14.53
N GLY A 86 -6.96 -8.80 -15.74
CA GLY A 86 -6.23 -9.29 -16.92
C GLY A 86 -5.14 -8.34 -17.39
N GLU A 87 -5.36 -7.02 -17.27
CA GLU A 87 -4.37 -6.01 -17.66
C GLU A 87 -3.18 -5.97 -16.68
N LEU A 88 -3.41 -6.37 -15.42
CA LEU A 88 -2.41 -6.35 -14.36
C LEU A 88 -1.72 -7.71 -14.13
N GLU A 89 -2.01 -8.73 -14.93
CA GLU A 89 -1.37 -10.04 -14.78
C GLU A 89 0.16 -9.96 -14.86
N GLN A 90 0.69 -9.18 -15.81
CA GLN A 90 2.14 -8.98 -15.94
C GLN A 90 2.73 -8.25 -14.72
N VAL A 91 1.98 -7.30 -14.15
CA VAL A 91 2.38 -6.61 -12.92
C VAL A 91 2.45 -7.59 -11.75
N TYR A 92 1.46 -8.47 -11.60
CA TYR A 92 1.50 -9.51 -10.57
C TYR A 92 2.69 -10.45 -10.72
N ARG A 93 2.98 -10.91 -11.96
CA ARG A 93 4.16 -11.75 -12.21
C ARG A 93 5.45 -11.07 -11.80
N LEU A 94 5.62 -9.80 -12.16
CA LEU A 94 6.81 -9.04 -11.76
C LEU A 94 6.88 -8.86 -10.24
N ARG A 95 5.77 -8.61 -9.55
CA ARG A 95 5.74 -8.53 -8.09
C ARG A 95 6.25 -9.80 -7.42
N LEU A 96 5.95 -10.98 -7.94
CA LEU A 96 6.44 -12.26 -7.41
C LEU A 96 7.96 -12.35 -7.45
N GLU A 97 8.58 -11.91 -8.55
CA GLU A 97 10.04 -11.92 -8.69
C GLU A 97 10.73 -10.88 -7.78
N LEU A 98 10.09 -9.70 -7.60
CA LEU A 98 10.63 -8.65 -6.75
C LEU A 98 10.64 -9.02 -5.27
N VAL A 99 9.69 -9.83 -4.80
CA VAL A 99 9.68 -10.33 -3.41
C VAL A 99 10.90 -11.21 -3.16
N ASP A 100 11.24 -12.12 -4.07
CA ASP A 100 12.42 -12.98 -3.95
C ASP A 100 13.73 -12.15 -3.99
N LEU A 101 13.73 -11.01 -4.70
CA LEU A 101 14.88 -10.11 -4.74
C LEU A 101 15.06 -9.31 -3.44
N ALA A 102 13.99 -9.04 -2.69
CA ALA A 102 14.08 -8.31 -1.43
C ALA A 102 14.89 -9.06 -0.36
N ALA A 103 14.87 -10.40 -0.38
CA ALA A 103 15.70 -11.22 0.50
C ALA A 103 17.18 -11.33 0.04
N LYS A 104 17.50 -10.85 -1.18
CA LYS A 104 18.83 -11.03 -1.82
C LYS A 104 19.59 -9.75 -2.04
N LEU A 105 18.87 -8.65 -2.28
CA LEU A 105 19.47 -7.36 -2.58
C LEU A 105 19.41 -6.46 -1.34
N ASP A 106 20.57 -6.21 -0.75
CA ASP A 106 20.75 -5.40 0.46
C ASP A 106 19.78 -5.82 1.58
N PRO A 107 19.74 -7.14 1.96
CA PRO A 107 18.82 -7.64 2.96
C PRO A 107 19.11 -7.05 4.34
N VAL A 108 18.05 -6.74 5.10
CA VAL A 108 18.12 -6.23 6.47
C VAL A 108 17.48 -7.24 7.40
N LEU A 109 18.24 -7.71 8.40
CA LEU A 109 17.70 -8.57 9.45
C LEU A 109 16.75 -7.76 10.33
N PRO A 110 15.60 -8.34 10.77
CA PRO A 110 14.66 -7.67 11.62
C PRO A 110 15.26 -7.36 12.99
N ASP A 111 15.16 -6.13 13.44
CA ASP A 111 15.45 -5.73 14.81
C ASP A 111 14.23 -5.93 15.72
N GLN A 112 14.39 -5.69 17.04
CA GLN A 112 13.30 -5.81 18.00
C GLN A 112 12.12 -4.89 17.66
N ALA A 113 12.41 -3.67 17.19
CA ALA A 113 11.35 -2.72 16.83
C ALA A 113 10.54 -3.17 15.61
N PHE A 114 11.19 -3.85 14.65
CA PHE A 114 10.50 -4.50 13.54
C PHE A 114 9.61 -5.63 14.05
N MET A 115 10.12 -6.51 14.92
CA MET A 115 9.37 -7.65 15.46
C MET A 115 8.17 -7.18 16.29
N ASP A 116 8.31 -6.12 17.08
CA ASP A 116 7.21 -5.53 17.87
C ASP A 116 6.10 -4.99 16.94
N ARG A 117 6.46 -4.33 15.83
CA ARG A 117 5.49 -3.89 14.81
C ARG A 117 4.79 -5.08 14.14
N LEU A 118 5.52 -6.13 13.83
CA LEU A 118 4.94 -7.35 13.24
C LEU A 118 3.96 -8.02 14.19
N ASP A 119 4.26 -8.08 15.48
CA ASP A 119 3.39 -8.63 16.52
C ASP A 119 2.09 -7.82 16.66
N GLU A 120 2.17 -6.50 16.58
CA GLU A 120 0.98 -5.65 16.55
C GLU A 120 0.11 -5.97 15.31
N LEU A 121 0.72 -6.12 14.13
CA LEU A 121 0.00 -6.44 12.89
C LEU A 121 -0.65 -7.82 12.95
N ILE A 122 0.03 -8.84 13.51
CA ILE A 122 -0.53 -10.17 13.76
C ILE A 122 -1.72 -10.07 14.72
N SER A 123 -1.59 -9.34 15.82
CA SER A 123 -2.69 -9.11 16.77
C SER A 123 -3.90 -8.42 16.11
N ARG A 124 -3.66 -7.46 15.23
CA ARG A 124 -4.74 -6.81 14.44
C ARG A 124 -5.38 -7.78 13.46
N SER A 125 -4.59 -8.63 12.80
CA SER A 125 -5.11 -9.63 11.85
C SER A 125 -6.00 -10.68 12.52
N ALA A 126 -5.67 -11.12 13.73
CA ALA A 126 -6.52 -12.03 14.51
C ALA A 126 -7.91 -11.44 14.78
N LYS A 127 -7.99 -10.14 15.06
CA LYS A 127 -9.26 -9.44 15.30
C LYS A 127 -10.12 -9.31 14.03
N MET A 128 -9.52 -9.32 12.85
CA MET A 128 -10.25 -9.23 11.58
C MET A 128 -11.19 -10.41 11.34
N ALA A 129 -10.91 -11.60 11.87
CA ALA A 129 -11.77 -12.78 11.75
C ALA A 129 -13.20 -12.54 12.29
N HIS A 130 -13.38 -11.54 13.14
CA HIS A 130 -14.67 -11.17 13.75
C HIS A 130 -15.33 -9.95 13.09
N THR A 131 -14.75 -9.41 12.05
CA THR A 131 -15.27 -8.24 11.32
C THR A 131 -15.41 -8.58 9.83
N GLU A 132 -16.42 -7.98 9.19
CA GLU A 132 -16.59 -8.08 7.73
C GLU A 132 -16.29 -6.72 7.08
N ASP A 133 -15.16 -6.09 7.47
CA ASP A 133 -14.72 -4.81 6.93
C ASP A 133 -13.53 -4.99 5.97
N PRO A 134 -13.76 -5.08 4.64
CA PRO A 134 -12.70 -5.24 3.66
C PRO A 134 -11.80 -4.00 3.53
N GLN A 135 -12.29 -2.81 3.93
CA GLN A 135 -11.46 -1.60 3.94
C GLN A 135 -10.49 -1.61 5.12
N ALA A 136 -10.93 -2.04 6.31
CA ALA A 136 -10.05 -2.19 7.47
C ALA A 136 -8.96 -3.24 7.19
N PHE A 137 -9.33 -4.37 6.57
CA PHE A 137 -8.36 -5.37 6.12
C PHE A 137 -7.37 -4.80 5.09
N THR A 138 -7.85 -4.00 4.14
CA THR A 138 -6.98 -3.36 3.16
C THR A 138 -5.98 -2.42 3.81
N ARG A 139 -6.38 -1.68 4.85
CA ARG A 139 -5.45 -0.84 5.65
C ARG A 139 -4.40 -1.69 6.37
N LEU A 140 -4.82 -2.78 6.99
CA LEU A 140 -3.90 -3.71 7.66
C LEU A 140 -2.87 -4.30 6.68
N ASP A 141 -3.30 -4.75 5.50
CA ASP A 141 -2.39 -5.29 4.49
C ASP A 141 -1.42 -4.20 3.94
N MET A 142 -1.85 -2.93 3.86
CA MET A 142 -0.95 -1.83 3.52
C MET A 142 0.13 -1.63 4.60
N ASP A 143 -0.25 -1.71 5.87
CA ASP A 143 0.70 -1.59 6.99
C ASP A 143 1.69 -2.77 6.99
N VAL A 144 1.21 -4.00 6.76
CA VAL A 144 2.05 -5.19 6.59
C VAL A 144 3.03 -5.01 5.43
N PHE A 145 2.54 -4.59 4.26
CA PHE A 145 3.40 -4.37 3.10
C PHE A 145 4.52 -3.37 3.41
N HIS A 146 4.21 -2.25 4.05
CA HIS A 146 5.22 -1.24 4.40
C HIS A 146 6.21 -1.75 5.45
N THR A 147 5.76 -2.56 6.42
CA THR A 147 6.66 -3.19 7.39
C THR A 147 7.63 -4.15 6.71
N LEU A 148 7.13 -5.00 5.80
CA LEU A 148 7.98 -5.94 5.08
C LEU A 148 8.96 -5.27 4.09
N LEU A 149 8.68 -4.06 3.60
CA LEU A 149 9.63 -3.29 2.81
C LEU A 149 10.90 -2.93 3.57
N ASP A 150 10.86 -2.91 4.91
CA ASP A 150 12.02 -2.62 5.74
C ASP A 150 13.03 -3.79 5.81
N LEU A 151 12.70 -4.96 5.23
CA LEU A 151 13.61 -6.11 5.13
C LEU A 151 14.66 -5.96 4.01
N THR A 152 14.69 -4.86 3.28
CA THR A 152 15.72 -4.54 2.30
C THR A 152 16.05 -3.05 2.31
N ASP A 153 17.33 -2.69 2.26
CA ASP A 153 17.81 -1.32 2.12
C ASP A 153 17.99 -0.91 0.65
N ASN A 154 17.65 -1.78 -0.30
CA ASN A 154 17.72 -1.47 -1.72
C ASN A 154 16.63 -0.47 -2.13
N GLU A 155 16.95 0.81 -2.05
CA GLU A 155 16.01 1.91 -2.33
C GLU A 155 15.38 1.87 -3.75
N PRO A 156 16.11 1.55 -4.84
CA PRO A 156 15.49 1.33 -6.15
C PRO A 156 14.46 0.20 -6.16
N LEU A 157 14.78 -0.94 -5.51
CA LEU A 157 13.87 -2.08 -5.40
C LEU A 157 12.60 -1.71 -4.61
N ARG A 158 12.76 -1.06 -3.45
CA ARG A 158 11.64 -0.59 -2.61
C ARG A 158 10.67 0.29 -3.39
N LYS A 159 11.16 1.25 -4.19
CA LYS A 159 10.34 2.13 -5.03
C LYS A 159 9.54 1.37 -6.08
N VAL A 160 10.17 0.41 -6.74
CA VAL A 160 9.47 -0.42 -7.74
C VAL A 160 8.42 -1.30 -7.09
N MET A 161 8.75 -1.97 -5.97
CA MET A 161 7.81 -2.80 -5.22
C MET A 161 6.60 -1.99 -4.75
N GLU A 162 6.82 -0.80 -4.18
CA GLU A 162 5.75 0.08 -3.71
C GLU A 162 4.84 0.52 -4.87
N ARG A 163 5.42 0.96 -6.01
CA ARG A 163 4.66 1.34 -7.19
C ARG A 163 3.74 0.21 -7.68
N LEU A 164 4.27 -1.00 -7.84
CA LEU A 164 3.52 -2.14 -8.37
C LEU A 164 2.48 -2.65 -7.36
N TYR A 165 2.78 -2.57 -6.05
CA TYR A 165 1.82 -2.88 -5.01
C TYR A 165 0.56 -2.02 -5.13
N TYR A 166 0.71 -0.69 -5.21
CA TYR A 166 -0.43 0.22 -5.28
C TYR A 166 -1.22 0.11 -6.60
N GLN A 167 -0.59 -0.27 -7.71
CA GLN A 167 -1.30 -0.55 -8.95
C GLN A 167 -2.28 -1.73 -8.80
N THR A 168 -1.92 -2.76 -8.03
CA THR A 168 -2.69 -4.01 -7.91
C THR A 168 -3.61 -4.05 -6.69
N LYS A 169 -3.35 -3.27 -5.65
CA LYS A 169 -4.05 -3.36 -4.36
C LYS A 169 -5.57 -3.22 -4.47
N ARG A 170 -6.05 -2.33 -5.32
CA ARG A 170 -7.48 -2.05 -5.52
C ARG A 170 -8.30 -3.23 -6.08
N ILE A 171 -7.65 -4.18 -6.76
CA ILE A 171 -8.33 -5.34 -7.35
C ILE A 171 -8.95 -6.21 -6.27
N TRP A 172 -8.17 -6.52 -5.23
CA TRP A 172 -8.66 -7.32 -4.11
C TRP A 172 -9.85 -6.64 -3.42
N LEU A 173 -9.73 -5.37 -3.06
CA LEU A 173 -10.80 -4.62 -2.40
C LEU A 173 -12.07 -4.52 -3.25
N LYS A 174 -11.93 -4.24 -4.57
CA LYS A 174 -13.05 -4.23 -5.51
C LYS A 174 -13.77 -5.58 -5.53
N SER A 175 -13.02 -6.68 -5.55
CA SER A 175 -13.56 -8.04 -5.53
C SER A 175 -14.20 -8.40 -4.18
N ALA A 176 -13.62 -7.95 -3.08
CA ALA A 176 -14.17 -8.15 -1.73
C ALA A 176 -15.51 -7.45 -1.55
N ILE A 177 -15.61 -6.17 -1.95
CA ILE A 177 -16.84 -5.38 -1.86
C ILE A 177 -17.95 -5.96 -2.76
N SER A 178 -17.61 -6.52 -3.92
CA SER A 178 -18.58 -7.17 -4.81
C SER A 178 -18.98 -8.59 -4.39
N SER A 179 -18.67 -8.98 -3.15
CA SER A 179 -18.97 -10.31 -2.57
C SER A 179 -18.43 -11.49 -3.37
N GLN A 180 -17.33 -11.28 -4.08
CA GLN A 180 -16.65 -12.31 -4.87
C GLN A 180 -15.65 -13.12 -4.04
N LEU A 181 -15.39 -12.76 -2.79
CA LEU A 181 -14.43 -13.41 -1.90
C LEU A 181 -15.10 -13.90 -0.62
N ASP A 182 -14.65 -15.02 -0.11
CA ASP A 182 -14.95 -15.44 1.27
C ASP A 182 -14.00 -14.70 2.22
N LEU A 183 -14.49 -13.60 2.80
CA LEU A 183 -13.67 -12.71 3.63
C LEU A 183 -13.14 -13.42 4.87
N LYS A 184 -13.92 -14.30 5.49
CA LYS A 184 -13.49 -15.02 6.70
C LYS A 184 -12.32 -15.94 6.40
N GLU A 185 -12.39 -16.66 5.27
CA GLU A 185 -11.30 -17.52 4.83
C GLU A 185 -10.06 -16.71 4.40
N GLU A 186 -10.25 -15.59 3.70
CA GLU A 186 -9.13 -14.70 3.33
C GLU A 186 -8.41 -14.16 4.58
N TYR A 187 -9.15 -13.73 5.61
CA TYR A 187 -8.56 -13.21 6.86
C TYR A 187 -7.84 -14.29 7.64
N ARG A 188 -8.41 -15.50 7.70
CA ARG A 188 -7.80 -16.66 8.36
C ARG A 188 -6.49 -17.08 7.69
N ILE A 189 -6.47 -17.11 6.36
CA ILE A 189 -5.26 -17.43 5.59
C ILE A 189 -4.20 -16.37 5.85
N PHE A 190 -4.55 -15.08 5.73
CA PHE A 190 -3.63 -13.98 5.93
C PHE A 190 -3.01 -13.97 7.34
N HIS A 191 -3.82 -14.19 8.37
CA HIS A 191 -3.33 -14.26 9.74
C HIS A 191 -2.30 -15.38 9.92
N ARG A 192 -2.58 -16.60 9.45
CA ARG A 192 -1.66 -17.72 9.53
C ARG A 192 -0.36 -17.46 8.76
N GLU A 193 -0.45 -16.89 7.56
CA GLU A 193 0.73 -16.55 6.75
C GLU A 193 1.62 -15.50 7.45
N LEU A 194 1.04 -14.58 8.23
CA LEU A 194 1.82 -13.65 9.05
C LEU A 194 2.51 -14.35 10.23
N GLU A 195 1.85 -15.32 10.87
CA GLU A 195 2.47 -16.13 11.92
C GLU A 195 3.63 -16.96 11.36
N ASP A 196 3.43 -17.66 10.24
CA ASP A 196 4.47 -18.45 9.56
C ASP A 196 5.68 -17.56 9.16
N MET A 197 5.39 -16.32 8.70
CA MET A 197 6.42 -15.35 8.33
C MET A 197 7.21 -14.88 9.54
N LYS A 198 6.55 -14.64 10.69
CA LYS A 198 7.20 -14.31 11.95
C LYS A 198 8.14 -15.42 12.40
N GLU A 199 7.70 -16.68 12.33
CA GLU A 199 8.53 -17.86 12.68
C GLU A 199 9.82 -17.89 11.82
N ALA A 200 9.71 -17.66 10.51
CA ALA A 200 10.88 -17.60 9.63
C ALA A 200 11.83 -16.45 10.02
N LEU A 201 11.28 -15.27 10.32
CA LEU A 201 12.09 -14.10 10.71
C LEU A 201 12.76 -14.25 12.08
N LEU A 202 12.16 -14.99 13.03
CA LEU A 202 12.76 -15.30 14.33
C LEU A 202 14.05 -16.14 14.23
N ILE A 203 14.16 -16.95 13.19
CA ILE A 203 15.36 -17.73 12.89
C ILE A 203 16.24 -17.08 11.80
N GLU A 204 15.98 -15.82 11.48
CA GLU A 204 16.70 -15.02 10.49
C GLU A 204 16.67 -15.60 9.05
N ASP A 205 15.65 -16.42 8.73
CA ASP A 205 15.46 -16.99 7.39
C ASP A 205 14.62 -16.05 6.51
N LEU A 206 15.29 -15.03 5.93
CA LEU A 206 14.66 -14.07 5.04
C LEU A 206 14.15 -14.70 3.74
N ASP A 207 14.81 -15.75 3.25
CA ASP A 207 14.37 -16.47 2.05
C ASP A 207 13.03 -17.20 2.31
N ALA A 208 12.88 -17.87 3.46
CA ALA A 208 11.61 -18.48 3.84
C ALA A 208 10.50 -17.44 3.99
N ALA A 209 10.77 -16.31 4.66
CA ALA A 209 9.81 -15.22 4.78
C ALA A 209 9.38 -14.67 3.40
N ALA A 210 10.32 -14.47 2.48
CA ALA A 210 10.03 -14.05 1.11
C ALA A 210 9.18 -15.08 0.35
N HIS A 211 9.46 -16.39 0.51
CA HIS A 211 8.66 -17.44 -0.11
C HIS A 211 7.22 -17.49 0.40
N ILE A 212 6.99 -17.26 1.70
CA ILE A 212 5.65 -17.16 2.28
C ILE A 212 4.91 -15.95 1.67
N GLN A 213 5.55 -14.79 1.62
CA GLN A 213 4.98 -13.59 1.00
C GLN A 213 4.68 -13.80 -0.49
N ARG A 214 5.58 -14.44 -1.24
CA ARG A 214 5.39 -14.81 -2.64
C ARG A 214 4.19 -15.75 -2.81
N ALA A 215 4.06 -16.77 -1.95
CA ALA A 215 2.93 -17.68 -1.96
C ALA A 215 1.60 -16.95 -1.71
N HIS A 216 1.56 -16.05 -0.72
CA HIS A 216 0.41 -15.18 -0.44
C HIS A 216 -0.05 -14.42 -1.71
N ILE A 217 0.87 -13.68 -2.34
CA ILE A 217 0.56 -12.89 -3.55
C ILE A 217 0.05 -13.79 -4.67
N SER A 218 0.72 -14.92 -4.93
CA SER A 218 0.36 -15.87 -5.99
C SER A 218 -1.02 -16.49 -5.76
N MET A 219 -1.29 -16.98 -4.55
CA MET A 219 -2.56 -17.62 -4.22
C MET A 219 -3.72 -16.63 -4.20
N SER A 220 -3.52 -15.44 -3.62
CA SER A 220 -4.52 -14.36 -3.64
C SER A 220 -4.89 -13.98 -5.07
N PHE A 221 -3.90 -13.79 -5.96
CA PHE A 221 -4.15 -13.49 -7.36
C PHE A 221 -4.90 -14.62 -8.09
N LYS A 222 -4.53 -15.88 -7.87
CA LYS A 222 -5.23 -17.03 -8.47
C LYS A 222 -6.67 -17.15 -7.99
N ARG A 223 -6.96 -16.85 -6.72
CA ARG A 223 -8.34 -16.82 -6.20
C ARG A 223 -9.18 -15.75 -6.89
N LEU A 224 -8.60 -14.57 -7.15
CA LEU A 224 -9.27 -13.51 -7.91
C LEU A 224 -9.59 -13.90 -9.35
N LEU A 225 -8.68 -14.62 -10.03
CA LEU A 225 -8.90 -15.08 -11.40
C LEU A 225 -10.00 -16.15 -11.52
N ARG A 226 -10.03 -17.12 -10.59
CA ARG A 226 -11.01 -18.23 -10.62
C ARG A 226 -12.47 -17.78 -10.52
N LYS A 227 -12.73 -16.65 -9.92
CA LYS A 227 -14.10 -16.14 -9.70
C LYS A 227 -14.61 -15.27 -10.86
N LYS A 228 -13.76 -14.96 -11.86
CA LYS A 228 -14.19 -14.32 -13.13
C LYS A 228 -14.51 -15.32 -14.26
N ALA A 229 -14.14 -16.58 -14.12
CA ALA A 229 -14.46 -17.65 -15.05
C ALA A 229 -15.79 -18.31 -14.66
#